data_7fddccc18f08cace1ee685a3f6753e19
#
_entry.id   7fddccc18f08cace1ee685a3f6753e19
#
_cell.length_a   1.000
_cell.length_b   1.000
_cell.length_c   1.000
_cell.angle_alpha   90.00
_cell.angle_beta   90.00
_cell.angle_gamma   90.00
#
_symmetry.space_group_name_H-M   'P 1'
#
loop_
_entity.id
_entity.type
_entity.pdbx_description
1 polymer ?
#
loop_
_entity_poly.entity_id
_entity_poly.type
_entity_poly.pdbx_seq_one_letter_code
_entity_poly.pdbx_strand_id
1 'polypeptide(L)'
;VIILSVKTDQPVAEIEVYENTSKIDGISWEAHRQLADTIHKKILELIQRNNLEINNVSGVICFKGPGSFTGLRIGASIVNALGYSLNIPVVGMMGNNWQVNGAKSLLAGENHKTIIPEYGGEANITLPKK
;
A
#
# COMPACT_ATOMS: atom_id res chain seq x y z
N VAL A 1 -2.62 2.77 17.26
CA VAL A 1 -3.17 2.27 16.00
C VAL A 1 -2.01 1.95 15.06
N ILE A 2 -1.90 0.72 14.65
CA ILE A 2 -0.82 0.25 13.78
C ILE A 2 -1.31 0.29 12.34
N ILE A 3 -0.54 0.97 11.48
CA ILE A 3 -0.89 1.20 10.10
C ILE A 3 0.25 0.75 9.21
N LEU A 4 -0.08 0.02 8.14
CA LEU A 4 0.89 -0.44 7.16
C LEU A 4 0.76 0.43 5.90
N SER A 5 1.88 0.84 5.31
CA SER A 5 1.86 1.53 4.01
C SER A 5 2.58 0.70 2.96
N VAL A 6 2.08 0.76 1.72
CA VAL A 6 2.59 -0.05 0.61
C VAL A 6 2.78 0.86 -0.61
N LYS A 7 3.97 0.82 -1.20
CA LYS A 7 4.29 1.62 -2.38
C LYS A 7 5.02 0.73 -3.39
N THR A 8 4.41 0.55 -4.56
CA THR A 8 4.90 -0.39 -5.56
C THR A 8 4.90 0.22 -6.97
N ASP A 9 5.10 1.52 -7.08
CA ASP A 9 5.07 2.23 -8.35
C ASP A 9 6.41 2.18 -9.10
N GLN A 10 7.47 1.68 -8.48
CA GLN A 10 8.82 1.67 -9.00
C GLN A 10 9.43 0.28 -8.85
N PRO A 11 10.54 -0.02 -9.54
CA PRO A 11 11.22 -1.32 -9.35
C PRO A 11 11.62 -1.59 -7.90
N VAL A 12 11.92 -0.55 -7.14
CA VAL A 12 12.15 -0.68 -5.70
C VAL A 12 10.79 -0.52 -5.01
N ALA A 13 10.35 -1.57 -4.34
CA ALA A 13 9.11 -1.54 -3.56
C ALA A 13 9.43 -1.09 -2.14
N GLU A 14 8.46 -0.46 -1.50
CA GLU A 14 8.62 0.06 -0.14
C GLU A 14 7.40 -0.28 0.68
N ILE A 15 7.63 -0.76 1.90
CA ILE A 15 6.57 -0.94 2.88
C ILE A 15 7.03 -0.32 4.18
N GLU A 16 6.09 0.27 4.92
CA GLU A 16 6.41 0.94 6.18
C GLU A 16 5.32 0.64 7.19
N VAL A 17 5.67 0.66 8.46
CA VAL A 17 4.71 0.50 9.54
C VAL A 17 4.73 1.75 10.40
N TYR A 18 3.54 2.20 10.78
CA TYR A 18 3.33 3.42 11.54
C TYR A 18 2.55 3.12 12.81
N GLU A 19 2.85 3.86 13.84
CA GLU A 19 1.95 3.96 14.99
C GLU A 19 1.32 5.33 14.91
N ASN A 20 0.03 5.38 14.64
CA ASN A 20 -0.70 6.61 14.32
C ASN A 20 -0.03 7.28 13.11
N THR A 21 0.50 8.48 13.27
CA THR A 21 1.18 9.17 12.16
C THR A 21 2.69 9.05 12.20
N SER A 22 3.25 8.30 13.16
CA SER A 22 4.70 8.21 13.36
C SER A 22 5.23 6.92 12.76
N LYS A 23 6.20 7.04 11.87
CA LYS A 23 6.85 5.88 11.26
C LYS A 23 7.67 5.13 12.31
N ILE A 24 7.45 3.82 12.41
CA ILE A 24 8.21 2.96 13.30
C ILE A 24 9.36 2.31 12.55
N ASP A 25 9.12 1.79 11.36
CA ASP A 25 10.09 0.99 10.62
C ASP A 25 9.67 0.88 9.17
N GLY A 26 10.57 0.42 8.32
CA GLY A 26 10.26 0.21 6.92
C GLY A 26 11.26 -0.73 6.27
N ILE A 27 10.86 -1.29 5.14
CA ILE A 27 11.70 -2.13 4.30
C ILE A 27 11.55 -1.67 2.86
N SER A 28 12.66 -1.56 2.13
CA SER A 28 12.62 -1.36 0.69
C SER A 28 13.50 -2.44 0.05
N TRP A 29 13.10 -2.89 -1.14
CA TRP A 29 13.86 -3.92 -1.85
C TRP A 29 13.61 -3.81 -3.34
N GLU A 30 14.57 -4.30 -4.12
CA GLU A 30 14.44 -4.31 -5.57
C GLU A 30 13.59 -5.52 -5.96
N ALA A 31 12.32 -5.29 -6.14
CA ALA A 31 11.36 -6.37 -6.39
C ALA A 31 11.28 -6.78 -7.85
N HIS A 32 11.31 -5.80 -8.74
CA HIS A 32 11.21 -6.05 -10.19
C HIS A 32 10.06 -7.01 -10.50
N ARG A 33 10.34 -8.11 -11.23
CA ARG A 33 9.32 -9.07 -11.59
C ARG A 33 8.89 -9.97 -10.44
N GLN A 34 9.61 -9.92 -9.32
CA GLN A 34 9.32 -10.80 -8.19
C GLN A 34 8.46 -10.14 -7.13
N LEU A 35 7.87 -9.00 -7.45
CA LEU A 35 7.08 -8.25 -6.48
C LEU A 35 5.97 -9.11 -5.88
N ALA A 36 5.17 -9.76 -6.72
CA ALA A 36 4.06 -10.57 -6.25
C ALA A 36 4.53 -11.73 -5.37
N ASP A 37 5.71 -12.27 -5.66
CA ASP A 37 6.24 -13.40 -4.91
C ASP A 37 6.87 -13.00 -3.58
N THR A 38 7.35 -11.76 -3.47
CA THR A 38 8.14 -11.35 -2.30
C THR A 38 7.38 -10.46 -1.33
N ILE A 39 6.35 -9.76 -1.79
CA ILE A 39 5.73 -8.72 -0.96
C ILE A 39 5.11 -9.28 0.32
N HIS A 40 4.49 -10.43 0.27
CA HIS A 40 3.93 -11.06 1.46
C HIS A 40 4.99 -11.33 2.52
N LYS A 41 6.12 -11.90 2.08
CA LYS A 41 7.21 -12.22 2.99
C LYS A 41 7.79 -10.97 3.62
N LYS A 42 7.91 -9.91 2.82
CA LYS A 42 8.45 -8.64 3.31
C LYS A 42 7.52 -7.99 4.32
N ILE A 43 6.22 -8.05 4.08
CA ILE A 43 5.25 -7.53 5.04
C ILE A 43 5.34 -8.28 6.36
N LEU A 44 5.37 -9.61 6.32
CA LEU A 44 5.48 -10.40 7.53
C LEU A 44 6.80 -10.14 8.25
N GLU A 45 7.89 -10.02 7.50
CA GLU A 45 9.18 -9.69 8.08
C GLU A 45 9.14 -8.37 8.84
N LEU A 46 8.56 -7.33 8.21
CA LEU A 46 8.47 -6.02 8.81
C LEU A 46 7.65 -6.05 10.10
N ILE A 47 6.50 -6.70 10.03
CA ILE A 47 5.59 -6.79 11.17
C ILE A 47 6.24 -7.55 12.32
N GLN A 48 6.83 -8.71 12.03
CA GLN A 48 7.38 -9.59 13.07
C GLN A 48 8.62 -8.99 13.73
N ARG A 49 9.47 -8.31 12.96
CA ARG A 49 10.66 -7.74 13.57
C ARG A 49 10.36 -6.55 14.49
N ASN A 50 9.13 -6.06 14.46
CA ASN A 50 8.68 -5.03 15.38
C ASN A 50 7.81 -5.60 16.49
N ASN A 51 7.88 -6.92 16.70
CA ASN A 51 7.14 -7.63 17.75
C ASN A 51 5.63 -7.50 17.60
N LEU A 52 5.16 -7.41 16.35
CA LEU A 52 3.75 -7.31 16.03
C LEU A 52 3.31 -8.54 15.26
N GLU A 53 2.00 -8.75 15.21
CA GLU A 53 1.37 -9.75 14.38
C GLU A 53 0.51 -9.06 13.33
N ILE A 54 0.23 -9.76 12.25
CA ILE A 54 -0.55 -9.18 11.18
C ILE A 54 -1.93 -8.70 11.68
N ASN A 55 -2.49 -9.39 12.66
CA ASN A 55 -3.77 -9.00 13.25
C ASN A 55 -3.71 -7.72 14.05
N ASN A 56 -2.52 -7.22 14.35
CA ASN A 56 -2.37 -5.93 15.03
C ASN A 56 -2.54 -4.75 14.05
N VAL A 57 -2.49 -5.01 12.75
CA VAL A 57 -2.64 -3.94 11.75
C VAL A 57 -4.08 -3.50 11.72
N SER A 58 -4.30 -2.21 11.89
CA SER A 58 -5.64 -1.62 11.99
C SER A 58 -6.06 -0.90 10.72
N GLY A 59 -5.15 -0.68 9.79
CA GLY A 59 -5.47 -0.02 8.54
C GLY A 59 -4.28 -0.08 7.59
N VAL A 60 -4.53 0.09 6.30
CA VAL A 60 -3.48 0.03 5.29
C VAL A 60 -3.59 1.24 4.35
N ILE A 61 -2.45 1.84 4.05
CA ILE A 61 -2.34 2.94 3.10
C ILE A 61 -1.67 2.40 1.85
N CYS A 62 -2.27 2.63 0.69
CA CYS A 62 -1.70 2.22 -0.58
C CYS A 62 -1.33 3.46 -1.40
N PHE A 63 -0.08 3.52 -1.87
CA PHE A 63 0.27 4.52 -2.86
C PHE A 63 -0.34 4.06 -4.18
N LYS A 64 -1.34 4.78 -4.67
CA LYS A 64 -2.10 4.31 -5.83
C LYS A 64 -1.64 4.87 -7.15
N GLY A 65 -0.55 5.59 -7.16
CA GLY A 65 0.04 6.07 -8.40
C GLY A 65 0.25 7.56 -8.42
N PRO A 66 0.67 8.08 -9.57
CA PRO A 66 0.93 7.34 -10.81
C PRO A 66 2.22 6.54 -10.74
N GLY A 67 2.38 5.58 -11.67
CA GLY A 67 3.58 4.77 -11.73
C GLY A 67 3.40 3.54 -12.59
N SER A 68 4.27 2.56 -12.38
CA SER A 68 4.28 1.32 -13.14
C SER A 68 2.92 0.62 -13.08
N PHE A 69 2.37 0.31 -14.25
CA PHE A 69 1.07 -0.34 -14.37
C PHE A 69 1.03 -1.66 -13.58
N THR A 70 1.99 -2.53 -13.84
CA THR A 70 2.04 -3.84 -13.19
C THR A 70 2.24 -3.71 -11.69
N GLY A 71 3.20 -2.87 -11.28
CA GLY A 71 3.50 -2.71 -9.87
C GLY A 71 2.31 -2.15 -9.09
N LEU A 72 1.65 -1.14 -9.62
CA LEU A 72 0.50 -0.54 -8.95
C LEU A 72 -0.64 -1.55 -8.80
N ARG A 73 -0.87 -2.40 -9.80
CA ARG A 73 -1.91 -3.41 -9.70
C ARG A 73 -1.61 -4.43 -8.62
N ILE A 74 -0.35 -4.87 -8.53
CA ILE A 74 0.04 -5.84 -7.51
C ILE A 74 -0.13 -5.24 -6.12
N GLY A 75 0.34 -4.00 -5.93
CA GLY A 75 0.20 -3.33 -4.64
C GLY A 75 -1.25 -3.16 -4.23
N ALA A 76 -2.09 -2.70 -5.16
CA ALA A 76 -3.51 -2.54 -4.87
C ALA A 76 -4.17 -3.89 -4.53
N SER A 77 -3.81 -4.94 -5.25
CA SER A 77 -4.37 -6.27 -4.97
C SER A 77 -4.01 -6.76 -3.57
N ILE A 78 -2.77 -6.56 -3.17
CA ILE A 78 -2.32 -6.96 -1.84
C ILE A 78 -3.06 -6.16 -0.77
N VAL A 79 -3.16 -4.85 -0.95
CA VAL A 79 -3.84 -4.00 0.03
C VAL A 79 -5.32 -4.36 0.13
N ASN A 80 -5.97 -4.57 -1.00
CA ASN A 80 -7.38 -4.93 -1.01
C ASN A 80 -7.61 -6.29 -0.33
N ALA A 81 -6.72 -7.24 -0.58
CA ALA A 81 -6.81 -8.55 0.05
C ALA A 81 -6.63 -8.46 1.58
N LEU A 82 -5.68 -7.64 2.04
CA LEU A 82 -5.48 -7.44 3.47
C LEU A 82 -6.70 -6.78 4.11
N GLY A 83 -7.23 -5.75 3.46
CA GLY A 83 -8.41 -5.06 3.97
C GLY A 83 -9.59 -6.00 4.12
N TYR A 84 -9.79 -6.86 3.13
CA TYR A 84 -10.88 -7.81 3.14
C TYR A 84 -10.67 -8.89 4.21
N SER A 85 -9.48 -9.52 4.20
CA SER A 85 -9.25 -10.66 5.08
C SER A 85 -9.15 -10.27 6.55
N LEU A 86 -8.64 -9.08 6.85
CA LEU A 86 -8.52 -8.60 8.22
C LEU A 86 -9.70 -7.74 8.63
N ASN A 87 -10.58 -7.42 7.69
CA ASN A 87 -11.74 -6.56 7.93
C ASN A 87 -11.32 -5.21 8.50
N ILE A 88 -10.36 -4.57 7.83
CA ILE A 88 -9.82 -3.28 8.25
C ILE A 88 -9.94 -2.27 7.11
N PRO A 89 -9.96 -0.97 7.44
CA PRO A 89 -10.05 0.07 6.41
C PRO A 89 -8.77 0.17 5.59
N VAL A 90 -8.94 0.54 4.33
CA VAL A 90 -7.83 0.83 3.43
C VAL A 90 -8.07 2.17 2.76
N VAL A 91 -6.99 2.92 2.50
CA VAL A 91 -7.09 4.19 1.78
C VAL A 91 -6.01 4.24 0.70
N GLY A 92 -6.37 4.80 -0.45
CA GLY A 92 -5.44 5.03 -1.55
C GLY A 92 -5.05 6.49 -1.60
N MET A 93 -3.77 6.76 -1.67
CA MET A 93 -3.25 8.12 -1.59
C MET A 93 -2.25 8.37 -2.71
N MET A 94 -2.03 9.64 -3.02
CA MET A 94 -1.10 10.10 -4.03
C MET A 94 -0.32 11.30 -3.49
N GLY A 95 0.77 11.65 -4.17
CA GLY A 95 1.51 12.87 -3.85
C GLY A 95 2.55 12.69 -2.78
N ASN A 96 3.18 13.79 -2.37
CA ASN A 96 4.35 13.73 -1.51
C ASN A 96 3.96 13.33 -0.11
N ASN A 97 3.18 13.72 0.63
CA ASN A 97 2.92 13.34 2.01
C ASN A 97 1.87 12.25 2.11
N TRP A 98 1.89 11.31 1.18
CA TRP A 98 0.84 10.31 1.07
C TRP A 98 0.75 9.42 2.32
N GLN A 99 1.88 9.12 2.98
CA GLN A 99 1.85 8.27 4.16
C GLN A 99 1.15 8.97 5.32
N VAL A 100 1.57 10.19 5.63
CA VAL A 100 0.99 10.92 6.75
C VAL A 100 -0.48 11.26 6.47
N ASN A 101 -0.77 11.67 5.25
CA ASN A 101 -2.15 11.97 4.87
C ASN A 101 -3.03 10.73 4.94
N GLY A 102 -2.50 9.59 4.52
CA GLY A 102 -3.22 8.32 4.64
C GLY A 102 -3.47 7.92 6.07
N ALA A 103 -2.45 8.08 6.93
CA ALA A 103 -2.62 7.78 8.35
C ALA A 103 -3.70 8.66 8.97
N LYS A 104 -3.69 9.95 8.66
CA LYS A 104 -4.72 10.87 9.17
C LYS A 104 -6.11 10.47 8.69
N SER A 105 -6.20 10.08 7.41
CA SER A 105 -7.47 9.64 6.82
C SER A 105 -8.01 8.43 7.57
N LEU A 106 -7.17 7.43 7.81
CA LEU A 106 -7.57 6.23 8.55
C LEU A 106 -7.97 6.57 9.98
N LEU A 107 -7.22 7.44 10.64
CA LEU A 107 -7.53 7.83 12.02
C LEU A 107 -8.84 8.62 12.10
N ALA A 108 -9.22 9.28 11.00
CA ALA A 108 -10.51 9.98 10.92
C ALA A 108 -11.67 9.05 10.58
N GLY A 109 -11.40 7.77 10.40
CA GLY A 109 -12.44 6.79 10.13
C GLY A 109 -12.75 6.54 8.67
N GLU A 110 -11.93 7.05 7.76
CA GLU A 110 -12.17 6.85 6.33
C GLU A 110 -11.81 5.44 5.91
N ASN A 111 -12.55 4.92 4.94
CA ASN A 111 -12.29 3.61 4.37
C ASN A 111 -12.71 3.67 2.90
N HIS A 112 -11.74 3.58 2.00
CA HIS A 112 -12.04 3.58 0.56
C HIS A 112 -12.57 2.22 0.09
N LYS A 113 -12.41 1.19 0.92
CA LYS A 113 -12.88 -0.17 0.71
C LYS A 113 -12.13 -0.90 -0.39
N THR A 114 -11.94 -0.30 -1.53
CA THR A 114 -11.21 -0.89 -2.65
C THR A 114 -10.27 0.16 -3.22
N ILE A 115 -9.00 -0.20 -3.36
CA ILE A 115 -8.00 0.68 -3.97
C ILE A 115 -8.03 0.44 -5.48
N ILE A 116 -8.15 1.54 -6.24
CA ILE A 116 -8.12 1.50 -7.69
C ILE A 116 -6.89 2.30 -8.13
N PRO A 117 -5.93 1.68 -8.81
CA PRO A 117 -4.71 2.39 -9.21
C PRO A 117 -4.99 3.55 -10.17
N GLU A 118 -4.14 4.57 -10.09
CA GLU A 118 -4.15 5.70 -10.98
C GLU A 118 -2.89 5.63 -11.84
N TYR A 119 -3.05 5.24 -13.10
CA TYR A 119 -1.88 4.97 -13.94
C TYR A 119 -1.28 6.20 -14.59
N GLY A 120 -1.93 7.35 -14.44
CA GLY A 120 -1.49 8.58 -15.09
C GLY A 120 -2.26 8.79 -16.38
N GLY A 121 -2.19 9.93 -16.81
CA GLY A 121 -2.83 10.55 -17.83
C GLY A 121 -3.45 9.80 -18.94
N GLU A 122 -2.91 10.00 -20.05
CA GLU A 122 -3.50 9.54 -21.24
C GLU A 122 -3.33 8.14 -21.50
N ALA A 123 -2.73 7.51 -20.61
CA ALA A 123 -2.57 6.11 -20.81
C ALA A 123 -3.82 5.48 -21.08
N ASN A 124 -4.77 5.97 -20.71
CA ASN A 124 -5.91 5.33 -20.84
C ASN A 124 -6.59 5.59 -21.95
N ILE A 125 -6.39 6.13 -22.49
CA ILE A 125 -7.18 6.30 -23.42
C ILE A 125 -7.37 5.52 -24.47
N THR A 126 -7.06 5.43 -23.99
CA THR A 126 -7.32 4.80 -24.67
C THR A 126 -7.66 4.02 -25.15
N LEU A 127 -7.69 4.17 -25.18
CA LEU A 127 -8.00 3.49 -25.57
C LEU A 127 -8.55 2.90 -25.98
N PRO A 128 -8.80 2.90 -26.09
CA PRO A 128 -9.35 2.36 -26.50
C PRO A 128 -9.77 1.91 -26.89
N LYS A 129 -9.92 2.19 -27.02
CA LYS A 129 -10.34 1.90 -27.22
C LYS A 129 -10.80 1.63 -27.65
N LYS A 130 -11.09 2.00 -28.02
CA LYS A 130 -11.46 1.88 -28.38
C LYS A 130 -11.53 1.52 -28.65
#